data_f3a646cc22fa528b17e9c09c9254b8f5
#
_entry.id   f3a646cc22fa528b17e9c09c9254b8f5
#
_cell.length_a   1.000
_cell.length_b   1.000
_cell.length_c   1.000
_cell.angle_alpha   90.00
_cell.angle_beta   90.00
_cell.angle_gamma   90.00
#
_symmetry.space_group_name_H-M   'P 1'
#
loop_
_entity.id
_entity.type
_entity.pdbx_description
1 polymer ?
#
loop_
_entity_poly.entity_id
_entity_poly.type
_entity_poly.pdbx_seq_one_letter_code
_entity_poly.pdbx_strand_id
1 'polypeptide(L)'
;MKKLIFTTLFSVFSILNLSAQKSDASISKLYQNYLNVKTALAADNSDDASKAANNFIKSASMIDYKVLSEGNLDVLRKDASKIAESRSIETQRESFMALSQNMIALTKNFKLADDTVFVQYCPMADASWLSAEKAVKNPYYGKSMLTCGKVAKELK
;
A
#
# COMPACT_ATOMS: atom_id res chain seq x y z
N MET A 1 -19.32 -44.51 -56.37
CA MET A 1 -18.12 -44.34 -55.50
C MET A 1 -18.20 -42.93 -54.85
N LYS A 2 -18.74 -42.84 -53.62
CA LYS A 2 -18.90 -41.57 -52.89
C LYS A 2 -17.70 -41.42 -51.95
N LYS A 3 -16.87 -40.39 -52.19
CA LYS A 3 -15.75 -40.03 -51.33
C LYS A 3 -16.29 -39.15 -50.20
N LEU A 4 -16.28 -39.65 -48.95
CA LEU A 4 -16.53 -38.90 -47.72
C LEU A 4 -15.27 -38.12 -47.38
N ILE A 5 -15.37 -36.78 -47.41
CA ILE A 5 -14.33 -35.88 -46.92
C ILE A 5 -14.60 -35.63 -45.47
N PHE A 6 -13.74 -36.17 -44.59
CA PHE A 6 -13.76 -35.94 -43.14
C PHE A 6 -13.01 -34.64 -42.85
N THR A 7 -13.75 -33.56 -42.59
CA THR A 7 -13.16 -32.30 -42.15
C THR A 7 -12.97 -32.36 -40.66
N THR A 8 -11.75 -32.58 -40.18
CA THR A 8 -11.38 -32.47 -38.78
C THR A 8 -11.25 -30.98 -38.40
N LEU A 9 -12.24 -30.50 -37.63
CA LEU A 9 -12.22 -29.16 -37.03
C LEU A 9 -11.21 -29.16 -35.87
N PHE A 10 -10.02 -28.61 -36.12
CA PHE A 10 -8.99 -28.44 -35.08
C PHE A 10 -9.35 -27.20 -34.23
N SER A 11 -10.00 -27.42 -33.10
CA SER A 11 -10.31 -26.38 -32.15
C SER A 11 -9.05 -25.99 -31.40
N VAL A 12 -8.46 -24.83 -31.76
CA VAL A 12 -7.34 -24.22 -31.03
C VAL A 12 -7.89 -23.62 -29.76
N PHE A 13 -7.76 -24.33 -28.65
CA PHE A 13 -8.06 -23.84 -27.33
C PHE A 13 -6.93 -22.89 -26.88
N SER A 14 -7.09 -21.60 -27.14
CA SER A 14 -6.17 -20.56 -26.63
C SER A 14 -6.26 -20.51 -25.12
N ILE A 15 -5.29 -21.12 -24.43
CA ILE A 15 -5.12 -20.98 -22.98
C ILE A 15 -4.61 -19.55 -22.74
N LEU A 16 -5.52 -18.65 -22.38
CA LEU A 16 -5.17 -17.34 -21.81
C LEU A 16 -4.46 -17.58 -20.48
N ASN A 17 -3.14 -17.56 -20.50
CA ASN A 17 -2.34 -17.50 -19.29
C ASN A 17 -2.62 -16.15 -18.62
N LEU A 18 -3.58 -16.13 -17.70
CA LEU A 18 -3.78 -15.03 -16.77
C LEU A 18 -2.62 -15.07 -15.78
N SER A 19 -1.49 -14.49 -16.16
CA SER A 19 -0.37 -14.28 -15.25
C SER A 19 -0.85 -13.30 -14.20
N ALA A 20 -1.19 -13.79 -13.01
CA ALA A 20 -1.40 -12.93 -11.85
C ALA A 20 -0.11 -12.11 -11.66
N GLN A 21 -0.21 -10.80 -11.83
CA GLN A 21 0.94 -9.90 -11.69
C GLN A 21 1.43 -9.99 -10.24
N LYS A 22 2.61 -10.61 -10.07
CA LYS A 22 3.27 -10.70 -8.77
C LYS A 22 3.71 -9.30 -8.34
N SER A 23 3.60 -9.02 -7.04
CA SER A 23 4.10 -7.76 -6.48
C SER A 23 5.62 -7.64 -6.65
N ASP A 24 6.10 -6.43 -6.96
CA ASP A 24 7.54 -6.15 -6.94
C ASP A 24 8.06 -6.20 -5.49
N ALA A 25 9.16 -6.92 -5.27
CA ALA A 25 9.70 -7.14 -3.92
C ALA A 25 10.10 -5.84 -3.21
N SER A 26 10.60 -4.84 -3.96
CA SER A 26 10.97 -3.54 -3.38
C SER A 26 9.75 -2.71 -3.00
N ILE A 27 8.71 -2.74 -3.81
CA ILE A 27 7.42 -2.10 -3.54
C ILE A 27 6.70 -2.77 -2.37
N SER A 28 6.72 -4.12 -2.30
CA SER A 28 6.17 -4.86 -1.17
C SER A 28 6.90 -4.53 0.13
N LYS A 29 8.23 -4.39 0.09
CA LYS A 29 9.03 -3.98 1.26
C LYS A 29 8.69 -2.56 1.71
N LEU A 30 8.51 -1.64 0.76
CA LEU A 30 8.08 -0.27 1.03
C LEU A 30 6.71 -0.27 1.75
N TYR A 31 5.76 -1.05 1.23
CA TYR A 31 4.43 -1.19 1.83
C TYR A 31 4.49 -1.78 3.24
N GLN A 32 5.30 -2.80 3.50
CA GLN A 32 5.48 -3.35 4.86
C GLN A 32 6.00 -2.29 5.84
N ASN A 33 6.96 -1.46 5.44
CA ASN A 33 7.46 -0.37 6.29
C ASN A 33 6.41 0.73 6.51
N TYR A 34 5.55 1.01 5.51
CA TYR A 34 4.38 1.86 5.67
C TYR A 34 3.41 1.31 6.73
N LEU A 35 3.12 0.00 6.70
CA LEU A 35 2.27 -0.65 7.69
C LEU A 35 2.83 -0.56 9.11
N ASN A 36 4.15 -0.57 9.26
CA ASN A 36 4.79 -0.38 10.57
C ASN A 36 4.55 1.03 11.11
N VAL A 37 4.64 2.08 10.26
CA VAL A 37 4.28 3.45 10.64
C VAL A 37 2.81 3.52 11.07
N LYS A 38 1.89 3.00 10.25
CA LYS A 38 0.45 2.92 10.56
C LYS A 38 0.21 2.27 11.92
N THR A 39 0.88 1.16 12.19
CA THR A 39 0.68 0.38 13.42
C THR A 39 1.19 1.14 14.65
N ALA A 40 2.33 1.80 14.56
CA ALA A 40 2.89 2.61 15.63
C ALA A 40 1.96 3.80 15.97
N LEU A 41 1.43 4.50 14.96
CA LEU A 41 0.49 5.60 15.15
C LEU A 41 -0.84 5.15 15.75
N ALA A 42 -1.35 3.98 15.33
CA ALA A 42 -2.57 3.39 15.92
C ALA A 42 -2.37 2.94 17.38
N ALA A 43 -1.12 2.67 17.77
CA ALA A 43 -0.74 2.32 19.15
C ALA A 43 -0.40 3.55 20.03
N ASP A 44 -0.47 4.78 19.52
CA ASP A 44 -0.03 6.04 20.16
C ASP A 44 1.46 6.04 20.53
N ASN A 45 2.29 5.40 19.72
CA ASN A 45 3.73 5.29 19.97
C ASN A 45 4.53 6.13 18.99
N SER A 46 4.88 7.38 19.38
CA SER A 46 5.59 8.33 18.51
C SER A 46 7.04 7.91 18.25
N ASP A 47 7.69 7.26 19.21
CA ASP A 47 9.08 6.80 19.04
C ASP A 47 9.17 5.65 18.03
N ASP A 48 8.24 4.69 18.09
CA ASP A 48 8.18 3.61 17.12
C ASP A 48 7.70 4.11 15.75
N ALA A 49 6.83 5.13 15.69
CA ALA A 49 6.46 5.78 14.44
C ALA A 49 7.67 6.44 13.76
N SER A 50 8.52 7.16 14.52
CA SER A 50 9.77 7.75 14.02
C SER A 50 10.75 6.67 13.49
N LYS A 51 10.94 5.57 14.24
CA LYS A 51 11.80 4.46 13.79
C LYS A 51 11.26 3.79 12.53
N ALA A 52 9.95 3.54 12.48
CA ALA A 52 9.30 2.94 11.32
C ALA A 52 9.39 3.84 10.08
N ALA A 53 9.24 5.17 10.24
CA ALA A 53 9.39 6.14 9.17
C ALA A 53 10.83 6.17 8.63
N ASN A 54 11.85 6.08 9.49
CA ASN A 54 13.24 5.94 9.05
C ASN A 54 13.47 4.66 8.22
N ASN A 55 12.87 3.53 8.63
CA ASN A 55 12.93 2.30 7.86
C ASN A 55 12.20 2.41 6.52
N PHE A 56 11.10 3.15 6.48
CA PHE A 56 10.39 3.47 5.23
C PHE A 56 11.27 4.29 4.28
N ILE A 57 11.90 5.36 4.76
CA ILE A 57 12.83 6.19 3.98
C ILE A 57 13.96 5.34 3.41
N LYS A 58 14.57 4.48 4.25
CA LYS A 58 15.61 3.57 3.81
C LYS A 58 15.13 2.63 2.71
N SER A 59 13.94 2.03 2.84
CA SER A 59 13.40 1.15 1.79
C SER A 59 13.09 1.93 0.51
N ALA A 60 12.53 3.14 0.60
CA ALA A 60 12.30 4.01 -0.55
C ALA A 60 13.60 4.36 -1.29
N SER A 61 14.70 4.60 -0.55
CA SER A 61 16.02 4.91 -1.13
C SER A 61 16.69 3.71 -1.81
N MET A 62 16.20 2.51 -1.59
CA MET A 62 16.72 1.28 -2.23
C MET A 62 15.94 0.88 -3.49
N ILE A 63 14.85 1.57 -3.82
CA ILE A 63 14.06 1.29 -5.02
C ILE A 63 14.76 1.89 -6.24
N ASP A 64 14.92 1.07 -7.30
CA ASP A 64 15.44 1.55 -8.58
C ASP A 64 14.44 2.56 -9.20
N TYR A 65 14.97 3.69 -9.70
CA TYR A 65 14.17 4.71 -10.39
C TYR A 65 13.46 4.18 -11.65
N LYS A 66 13.87 3.03 -12.18
CA LYS A 66 13.16 2.33 -13.25
C LYS A 66 11.88 1.65 -12.78
N VAL A 67 11.79 1.30 -11.49
CA VAL A 67 10.58 0.74 -10.88
C VAL A 67 9.65 1.88 -10.46
N LEU A 68 10.15 2.87 -9.74
CA LEU A 68 9.39 4.03 -9.29
C LEU A 68 10.19 5.30 -9.53
N SER A 69 9.62 6.26 -10.26
CA SER A 69 10.33 7.49 -10.64
C SER A 69 10.88 8.25 -9.43
N GLU A 70 12.02 8.92 -9.62
CA GLU A 70 12.68 9.70 -8.56
C GLU A 70 11.75 10.73 -7.92
N GLY A 71 10.92 11.41 -8.72
CA GLY A 71 9.95 12.38 -8.19
C GLY A 71 8.94 11.75 -7.22
N ASN A 72 8.46 10.53 -7.50
CA ASN A 72 7.58 9.80 -6.57
C ASN A 72 8.34 9.36 -5.32
N LEU A 73 9.59 8.90 -5.47
CA LEU A 73 10.44 8.51 -4.34
C LEU A 73 10.75 9.70 -3.44
N ASP A 74 11.02 10.88 -4.02
CA ASP A 74 11.28 12.11 -3.26
C ASP A 74 10.08 12.55 -2.43
N VAL A 75 8.89 12.51 -3.01
CA VAL A 75 7.65 12.86 -2.28
C VAL A 75 7.44 11.91 -1.11
N LEU A 76 7.56 10.60 -1.33
CA LEU A 76 7.40 9.60 -0.27
C LEU A 76 8.45 9.76 0.84
N ARG A 77 9.73 9.98 0.48
CA ARG A 77 10.81 10.23 1.46
C ARG A 77 10.55 11.49 2.26
N LYS A 78 10.13 12.59 1.60
CA LYS A 78 9.82 13.86 2.25
C LYS A 78 8.67 13.74 3.28
N ASP A 79 7.59 13.04 2.93
CA ASP A 79 6.47 12.84 3.84
C ASP A 79 6.87 11.96 5.03
N ALA A 80 7.65 10.90 4.79
CA ALA A 80 8.15 10.04 5.86
C ALA A 80 9.18 10.75 6.75
N SER A 81 10.01 11.66 6.21
CA SER A 81 10.99 12.45 7.00
C SER A 81 10.30 13.31 8.04
N LYS A 82 9.17 13.94 7.71
CA LYS A 82 8.38 14.73 8.67
C LYS A 82 7.88 13.89 9.85
N ILE A 83 7.54 12.61 9.60
CA ILE A 83 7.16 11.67 10.66
C ILE A 83 8.39 11.29 11.48
N ALA A 84 9.51 10.98 10.83
CA ALA A 84 10.73 10.54 11.49
C ALA A 84 11.35 11.60 12.40
N GLU A 85 11.27 12.87 12.01
CA GLU A 85 11.87 14.00 12.70
C GLU A 85 11.02 14.54 13.86
N SER A 86 9.68 14.28 13.83
CA SER A 86 8.77 14.77 14.86
C SER A 86 8.73 13.84 16.06
N ARG A 87 8.59 14.45 17.26
CA ARG A 87 8.28 13.76 18.52
C ARG A 87 6.81 13.91 18.91
N SER A 88 6.05 14.82 18.26
CA SER A 88 4.63 14.97 18.47
C SER A 88 3.86 13.95 17.65
N ILE A 89 3.02 13.17 18.33
CA ILE A 89 2.17 12.16 17.68
C ILE A 89 1.14 12.84 16.75
N GLU A 90 0.68 14.04 17.07
CA GLU A 90 -0.25 14.83 16.27
C GLU A 90 0.39 15.23 14.95
N THR A 91 1.60 15.80 14.99
CA THR A 91 2.37 16.18 13.79
C THR A 91 2.70 14.97 12.92
N GLN A 92 3.01 13.84 13.56
CA GLN A 92 3.26 12.58 12.84
C GLN A 92 2.01 12.09 12.11
N ARG A 93 0.82 12.18 12.74
CA ARG A 93 -0.47 11.81 12.13
C ARG A 93 -0.84 12.71 10.96
N GLU A 94 -0.63 14.02 11.07
CA GLU A 94 -0.82 14.97 9.97
C GLU A 94 0.09 14.61 8.77
N SER A 95 1.36 14.34 9.03
CA SER A 95 2.32 13.95 7.99
C SER A 95 1.99 12.58 7.39
N PHE A 96 1.48 11.64 8.20
CA PHE A 96 1.05 10.33 7.75
C PHE A 96 -0.15 10.39 6.79
N MET A 97 -0.99 11.42 6.90
CA MET A 97 -2.10 11.64 5.95
C MET A 97 -1.57 11.83 4.52
N ALA A 98 -0.56 12.68 4.34
CA ALA A 98 0.08 12.89 3.04
C ALA A 98 0.77 11.61 2.53
N LEU A 99 1.54 10.95 3.40
CA LEU A 99 2.18 9.68 3.06
C LEU A 99 1.16 8.62 2.62
N SER A 100 0.02 8.52 3.32
CA SER A 100 -1.05 7.56 3.00
C SER A 100 -1.70 7.87 1.64
N GLN A 101 -1.97 9.14 1.33
CA GLN A 101 -2.50 9.54 0.03
C GLN A 101 -1.57 9.14 -1.10
N ASN A 102 -0.26 9.38 -0.96
CA ASN A 102 0.74 9.01 -1.95
C ASN A 102 0.89 7.49 -2.08
N MET A 103 0.87 6.74 -0.98
CA MET A 103 0.89 5.27 -1.02
C MET A 103 -0.38 4.69 -1.67
N ILE A 104 -1.55 5.27 -1.42
CA ILE A 104 -2.80 4.87 -2.10
C ILE A 104 -2.70 5.17 -3.61
N ALA A 105 -2.11 6.28 -4.01
CA ALA A 105 -1.92 6.61 -5.42
C ALA A 105 -1.06 5.57 -6.15
N LEU A 106 -0.07 4.96 -5.49
CA LEU A 106 0.76 3.90 -6.07
C LEU A 106 -0.06 2.65 -6.42
N THR A 107 -1.17 2.38 -5.73
CA THR A 107 -2.02 1.19 -6.00
C THR A 107 -2.66 1.21 -7.39
N LYS A 108 -2.62 2.34 -8.09
CA LYS A 108 -3.09 2.44 -9.48
C LYS A 108 -2.18 1.72 -10.47
N ASN A 109 -0.87 1.66 -10.15
CA ASN A 109 0.16 1.16 -11.06
C ASN A 109 0.92 -0.05 -10.49
N PHE A 110 0.83 -0.30 -9.18
CA PHE A 110 1.57 -1.34 -8.49
C PHE A 110 0.67 -2.20 -7.63
N LYS A 111 0.92 -3.50 -7.66
CA LYS A 111 0.41 -4.43 -6.67
C LYS A 111 1.35 -4.38 -5.46
N LEU A 112 0.86 -3.89 -4.33
CA LEU A 112 1.69 -3.65 -3.13
C LEU A 112 2.00 -4.92 -2.35
N ALA A 113 1.13 -5.93 -2.42
CA ALA A 113 1.28 -7.23 -1.78
C ALA A 113 0.58 -8.30 -2.60
N ASP A 114 0.91 -9.57 -2.38
CA ASP A 114 0.22 -10.69 -3.01
C ASP A 114 -1.16 -10.95 -2.37
N ASP A 115 -1.29 -10.63 -1.08
CA ASP A 115 -2.57 -10.65 -0.36
C ASP A 115 -3.42 -9.40 -0.62
N THR A 116 -4.69 -9.46 -0.22
CA THR A 116 -5.61 -8.33 -0.31
C THR A 116 -5.12 -7.15 0.52
N VAL A 117 -5.06 -5.98 -0.10
CA VAL A 117 -4.79 -4.69 0.55
C VAL A 117 -6.11 -3.94 0.73
N PHE A 118 -6.37 -3.46 1.93
CA PHE A 118 -7.57 -2.70 2.27
C PHE A 118 -7.28 -1.20 2.26
N VAL A 119 -8.10 -0.43 1.55
CA VAL A 119 -8.18 1.02 1.75
C VAL A 119 -9.24 1.26 2.81
N GLN A 120 -8.84 1.80 3.94
CA GLN A 120 -9.72 2.16 5.05
C GLN A 120 -9.88 3.68 5.11
N TYR A 121 -11.03 4.16 5.60
CA TYR A 121 -11.38 5.56 5.67
C TYR A 121 -12.05 5.90 7.00
N CYS A 122 -11.63 6.98 7.63
CA CYS A 122 -12.25 7.54 8.82
C CYS A 122 -12.94 8.88 8.47
N PRO A 123 -14.26 9.00 8.61
CA PRO A 123 -14.98 10.24 8.32
C PRO A 123 -14.61 11.37 9.29
N MET A 124 -14.24 11.06 10.53
CA MET A 124 -13.85 12.06 11.53
C MET A 124 -12.50 12.71 11.21
N ALA A 125 -11.56 11.96 10.62
CA ALA A 125 -10.27 12.48 10.16
C ALA A 125 -10.35 13.01 8.72
N ASP A 126 -11.43 12.70 8.00
CA ASP A 126 -11.57 12.87 6.54
C ASP A 126 -10.34 12.33 5.79
N ALA A 127 -9.86 11.17 6.21
CA ALA A 127 -8.62 10.61 5.72
C ALA A 127 -8.68 9.09 5.53
N SER A 128 -7.91 8.62 4.55
CA SER A 128 -7.77 7.20 4.22
C SER A 128 -6.37 6.71 4.52
N TRP A 129 -6.24 5.39 4.68
CA TRP A 129 -4.96 4.69 4.82
C TRP A 129 -5.05 3.29 4.23
N LEU A 130 -3.89 2.67 4.01
CA LEU A 130 -3.78 1.27 3.60
C LEU A 130 -3.61 0.36 4.81
N SER A 131 -4.21 -0.83 4.74
CA SER A 131 -4.11 -1.87 5.76
C SER A 131 -3.97 -3.25 5.12
N ALA A 132 -3.22 -4.14 5.75
CA ALA A 132 -3.20 -5.56 5.43
C ALA A 132 -4.35 -6.33 6.11
N GLU A 133 -5.03 -5.70 7.08
CA GLU A 133 -6.11 -6.29 7.84
C GLU A 133 -7.45 -5.62 7.52
N LYS A 134 -8.52 -6.40 7.44
CA LYS A 134 -9.89 -5.89 7.29
C LYS A 134 -10.36 -5.16 8.55
N ALA A 135 -9.89 -5.60 9.71
CA ALA A 135 -10.18 -4.94 10.98
C ALA A 135 -9.60 -3.52 11.01
N VAL A 136 -10.43 -2.56 11.38
CA VAL A 136 -10.04 -1.15 11.45
C VAL A 136 -9.16 -0.92 12.68
N LYS A 137 -7.96 -0.36 12.45
CA LYS A 137 -7.07 0.19 13.47
C LYS A 137 -6.64 1.57 13.02
N ASN A 138 -7.33 2.59 13.54
CA ASN A 138 -7.23 3.97 13.07
C ASN A 138 -5.91 4.62 13.49
N PRO A 139 -5.02 4.99 12.54
CA PRO A 139 -3.74 5.62 12.86
C PRO A 139 -3.88 7.11 13.23
N TYR A 140 -4.98 7.77 12.85
CA TYR A 140 -5.17 9.21 13.05
C TYR A 140 -5.66 9.56 14.46
N TYR A 141 -6.33 8.62 15.13
CA TYR A 141 -6.86 8.82 16.49
C TYR A 141 -6.27 7.86 17.52
N GLY A 142 -5.60 6.78 17.07
CA GLY A 142 -5.03 5.80 17.98
C GLY A 142 -6.06 5.22 18.94
N LYS A 143 -5.67 5.01 20.18
CA LYS A 143 -6.53 4.38 21.20
C LYS A 143 -7.81 5.16 21.51
N SER A 144 -7.83 6.48 21.29
CA SER A 144 -9.03 7.29 21.55
C SER A 144 -10.21 6.92 20.65
N MET A 145 -9.95 6.50 19.39
CA MET A 145 -10.99 6.09 18.44
C MET A 145 -10.46 4.99 17.51
N LEU A 146 -9.87 3.94 18.08
CA LEU A 146 -9.11 2.90 17.37
C LEU A 146 -9.92 2.21 16.26
N THR A 147 -11.20 2.00 16.48
CA THR A 147 -12.11 1.32 15.53
C THR A 147 -12.93 2.26 14.67
N CYS A 148 -12.69 3.58 14.78
CA CYS A 148 -13.38 4.57 13.94
C CYS A 148 -12.91 4.47 12.49
N GLY A 149 -13.82 4.12 11.62
CA GLY A 149 -13.57 3.97 10.19
C GLY A 149 -14.28 2.76 9.58
N LYS A 150 -14.08 2.60 8.28
CA LYS A 150 -14.63 1.49 7.50
C LYS A 150 -13.69 1.10 6.38
N VAL A 151 -13.82 -0.11 5.87
CA VAL A 151 -13.20 -0.51 4.60
C VAL A 151 -13.91 0.23 3.47
N ALA A 152 -13.20 1.05 2.74
CA ALA A 152 -13.70 1.80 1.59
C ALA A 152 -13.48 1.02 0.28
N LYS A 153 -12.38 0.24 0.19
CA LYS A 153 -12.02 -0.54 -0.99
C LYS A 153 -11.15 -1.74 -0.62
N GLU A 154 -11.34 -2.85 -1.32
CA GLU A 154 -10.46 -4.02 -1.31
C GLU A 154 -9.70 -4.08 -2.63
N LEU A 155 -8.37 -4.21 -2.57
CA LEU A 155 -7.45 -4.33 -3.71
C LEU A 155 -6.89 -5.74 -3.71
N LYS A 156 -7.08 -6.48 -4.82
CA LYS A 156 -6.65 -7.88 -4.99
C LYS A 156 -5.52 -7.99 -5.98
#